data_6c783c981e1cf546ad9b1f50b5761740
#
_entry.id   6c783c981e1cf546ad9b1f50b5761740
#
_cell.length_a   1.000
_cell.length_b   1.000
_cell.length_c   1.000
_cell.angle_alpha   90.00
_cell.angle_beta   90.00
_cell.angle_gamma   90.00
#
_symmetry.space_group_name_H-M   'P 1'
#
loop_
_entity.id
_entity.type
_entity.pdbx_description
1 polymer ?
#
loop_
_entity_poly.entity_id
_entity_poly.type
_entity_poly.pdbx_seq_one_letter_code
_entity_poly.pdbx_strand_id
1 'polypeptide(L)'
;VMITAHMDEAGFMLTGIREDGLLSFANVGDIDSRVVLGKAVRIDSKTIGVIGTKPIHLQTKEEQDKPMPLSELLIDIGASSKQSAESAVSLGAQITFAGEGVAEFGDGYLTGKAMETRCVCAMLAQMLCEDWEYDVDVVFTTSALTMTSGAANAAFALKPDAALVLHSVQADDV
;
A
#
# COMPACT_ATOMS: atom_id res chain seq x y z
N VAL A 1 12.04 -3.29 27.00
CA VAL A 1 11.83 -2.27 25.95
C VAL A 1 11.13 -2.92 24.77
N MET A 2 10.09 -2.28 24.21
CA MET A 2 9.44 -2.74 22.98
C MET A 2 9.99 -1.95 21.79
N ILE A 3 10.35 -2.64 20.71
CA ILE A 3 10.69 -2.03 19.41
C ILE A 3 9.74 -2.57 18.36
N THR A 4 9.10 -1.68 17.61
CA THR A 4 8.05 -2.09 16.66
C THR A 4 8.17 -1.41 15.32
N ALA A 5 7.80 -2.14 14.27
CA ALA A 5 7.60 -1.66 12.92
C ALA A 5 6.34 -2.29 12.33
N HIS A 6 5.66 -1.59 11.41
CA HIS A 6 4.48 -2.15 10.75
C HIS A 6 4.85 -2.84 9.42
N MET A 7 4.11 -3.89 9.11
CA MET A 7 4.33 -4.72 7.91
C MET A 7 3.36 -4.40 6.76
N ASP A 8 2.25 -3.72 7.07
CA ASP A 8 1.22 -3.40 6.09
C ASP A 8 1.67 -2.28 5.14
N GLU A 9 1.25 -2.38 3.90
CA GLU A 9 1.53 -1.41 2.84
C GLU A 9 0.27 -0.67 2.41
N ALA A 10 0.41 0.57 1.93
CA ALA A 10 -0.70 1.31 1.33
C ALA A 10 -1.19 0.61 0.05
N GLY A 11 -2.49 0.60 -0.13
CA GLY A 11 -3.14 -0.05 -1.26
C GLY A 11 -4.59 0.35 -1.38
N PHE A 12 -5.40 -0.53 -1.94
CA PHE A 12 -6.81 -0.25 -2.17
C PHE A 12 -7.68 -1.45 -1.81
N MET A 13 -8.98 -1.20 -1.74
CA MET A 13 -10.00 -2.22 -1.57
C MET A 13 -11.06 -2.08 -2.67
N LEU A 14 -11.45 -3.18 -3.27
CA LEU A 14 -12.49 -3.22 -4.29
C LEU A 14 -13.86 -2.89 -3.68
N THR A 15 -14.47 -1.81 -4.14
CA THR A 15 -15.77 -1.32 -3.60
C THR A 15 -16.93 -1.49 -4.56
N GLY A 16 -16.67 -1.69 -5.85
CA GLY A 16 -17.74 -1.86 -6.83
C GLY A 16 -17.25 -2.44 -8.15
N ILE A 17 -18.18 -3.07 -8.87
CA ILE A 17 -17.97 -3.60 -10.23
C ILE A 17 -19.04 -2.99 -11.11
N ARG A 18 -18.61 -2.28 -12.15
CA ARG A 18 -19.48 -1.57 -13.08
C ARG A 18 -20.02 -2.50 -14.17
N GLU A 19 -21.08 -2.08 -14.85
CA GLU A 19 -21.69 -2.84 -15.96
C GLU A 19 -20.72 -3.04 -17.15
N ASP A 20 -19.80 -2.11 -17.34
CA ASP A 20 -18.75 -2.16 -18.36
C ASP A 20 -17.55 -3.04 -17.97
N GLY A 21 -17.55 -3.64 -16.78
CA GLY A 21 -16.47 -4.48 -16.27
C GLY A 21 -15.35 -3.73 -15.55
N LEU A 22 -15.39 -2.41 -15.52
CA LEU A 22 -14.43 -1.60 -14.76
C LEU A 22 -14.71 -1.67 -13.26
N LEU A 23 -13.67 -1.54 -12.46
CA LEU A 23 -13.72 -1.71 -11.02
C LEU A 23 -13.59 -0.37 -10.30
N SER A 24 -14.46 -0.11 -9.32
CA SER A 24 -14.35 1.00 -8.39
C SER A 24 -13.62 0.55 -7.14
N PHE A 25 -12.82 1.42 -6.55
CA PHE A 25 -12.00 1.11 -5.39
C PHE A 25 -11.92 2.28 -4.41
N ALA A 26 -11.55 1.98 -3.18
CA ALA A 26 -11.22 2.97 -2.14
C ALA A 26 -9.79 2.73 -1.66
N ASN A 27 -9.10 3.79 -1.23
CA ASN A 27 -7.76 3.70 -0.68
C ASN A 27 -7.75 3.09 0.73
N VAL A 28 -6.69 2.38 1.01
CA VAL A 28 -6.29 1.91 2.35
C VAL A 28 -4.93 2.53 2.64
N GLY A 29 -4.91 3.47 3.55
CA GLY A 29 -3.76 4.35 3.78
C GLY A 29 -3.82 5.64 2.94
N ASP A 30 -2.82 6.49 3.11
CA ASP A 30 -2.72 7.76 2.39
C ASP A 30 -2.01 7.55 1.05
N ILE A 31 -2.72 7.79 -0.05
CA ILE A 31 -2.21 7.60 -1.41
C ILE A 31 -2.57 8.84 -2.26
N ASP A 32 -1.57 9.47 -2.82
CA ASP A 32 -1.74 10.60 -3.72
C ASP A 32 -2.28 10.14 -5.09
N SER A 33 -3.43 10.68 -5.49
CA SER A 33 -4.08 10.32 -6.76
C SER A 33 -3.23 10.64 -8.00
N ARG A 34 -2.30 11.59 -7.89
CA ARG A 34 -1.44 12.02 -8.99
C ARG A 34 -0.43 10.96 -9.43
N VAL A 35 -0.03 10.07 -8.50
CA VAL A 35 1.02 9.09 -8.77
C VAL A 35 0.50 7.70 -9.12
N VAL A 36 -0.81 7.48 -9.04
CA VAL A 36 -1.40 6.14 -9.23
C VAL A 36 -1.88 5.87 -10.65
N LEU A 37 -2.14 6.91 -11.43
CA LEU A 37 -2.63 6.76 -12.80
C LEU A 37 -1.63 5.99 -13.68
N GLY A 38 -2.12 4.97 -14.40
CA GLY A 38 -1.32 4.08 -15.23
C GLY A 38 -0.52 3.02 -14.46
N LYS A 39 -0.63 2.99 -13.13
CA LYS A 39 0.05 1.94 -12.34
C LYS A 39 -0.68 0.61 -12.46
N ALA A 40 0.11 -0.44 -12.61
CA ALA A 40 -0.37 -1.79 -12.51
C ALA A 40 -0.65 -2.16 -11.05
N VAL A 41 -1.75 -2.87 -10.84
CA VAL A 41 -2.17 -3.36 -9.53
C VAL A 41 -2.46 -4.85 -9.57
N ARG A 42 -2.44 -5.49 -8.41
CA ARG A 42 -2.74 -6.90 -8.21
C ARG A 42 -3.88 -7.04 -7.21
N ILE A 43 -4.93 -7.72 -7.62
CA ILE A 43 -6.15 -7.97 -6.84
C ILE A 43 -6.06 -9.38 -6.28
N ASP A 44 -6.20 -9.55 -4.96
CA ASP A 44 -6.08 -10.82 -4.23
C ASP A 44 -4.86 -11.67 -4.64
N SER A 45 -3.74 -11.02 -4.96
CA SER A 45 -2.49 -11.65 -5.42
C SER A 45 -2.61 -12.44 -6.72
N LYS A 46 -3.70 -12.36 -7.45
CA LYS A 46 -4.00 -13.16 -8.65
C LYS A 46 -4.23 -12.31 -9.90
N THR A 47 -5.26 -11.45 -9.87
CA THR A 47 -5.72 -10.71 -11.03
C THR A 47 -4.92 -9.42 -11.18
N ILE A 48 -4.36 -9.19 -12.36
CA ILE A 48 -3.67 -7.93 -12.69
C ILE A 48 -4.65 -6.96 -13.30
N GLY A 49 -4.56 -5.70 -12.90
CA GLY A 49 -5.30 -4.60 -13.49
C GLY A 49 -4.43 -3.36 -13.63
N VAL A 50 -4.95 -2.36 -14.31
CA VAL A 50 -4.30 -1.06 -14.49
C VAL A 50 -5.25 0.04 -14.03
N ILE A 51 -4.74 0.98 -13.25
CA ILE A 51 -5.51 2.15 -12.82
C ILE A 51 -5.61 3.12 -13.99
N GLY A 52 -6.83 3.41 -14.38
CA GLY A 52 -7.17 4.30 -15.49
C GLY A 52 -8.12 5.42 -15.06
N THR A 53 -8.30 6.36 -15.97
CA THR A 53 -9.25 7.46 -15.84
C THR A 53 -9.96 7.73 -17.15
N LYS A 54 -10.95 8.59 -17.12
CA LYS A 54 -11.62 9.12 -18.32
C LYS A 54 -10.59 9.72 -19.28
N PRO A 55 -10.59 9.31 -20.55
CA PRO A 55 -9.65 9.83 -21.54
C PRO A 55 -9.67 11.36 -21.62
N ILE A 56 -8.51 11.99 -21.81
CA ILE A 56 -8.35 13.45 -21.76
C ILE A 56 -9.25 14.19 -22.76
N HIS A 57 -9.49 13.60 -23.93
CA HIS A 57 -10.38 14.21 -24.95
C HIS A 57 -11.86 14.16 -24.59
N LEU A 58 -12.24 13.41 -23.56
CA LEU A 58 -13.59 13.35 -23.01
C LEU A 58 -13.74 14.17 -21.71
N GLN A 59 -12.63 14.71 -21.19
CA GLN A 59 -12.61 15.54 -20.01
C GLN A 59 -12.98 16.98 -20.35
N THR A 60 -13.67 17.65 -19.44
CA THR A 60 -13.89 19.10 -19.51
C THR A 60 -12.57 19.85 -19.20
N LYS A 61 -12.50 21.13 -19.55
CA LYS A 61 -11.32 21.95 -19.21
C LYS A 61 -11.07 22.01 -17.70
N GLU A 62 -12.13 22.07 -16.90
CA GLU A 62 -12.02 22.11 -15.44
C GLU A 62 -11.47 20.78 -14.86
N GLU A 63 -11.82 19.63 -15.47
CA GLU A 63 -11.28 18.31 -15.11
C GLU A 63 -9.80 18.17 -15.50
N GLN A 64 -9.37 18.83 -16.58
CA GLN A 64 -7.98 18.79 -17.04
C GLN A 64 -7.03 19.64 -16.18
N ASP A 65 -7.54 20.72 -15.58
CA ASP A 65 -6.76 21.66 -14.78
C ASP A 65 -6.54 21.19 -13.32
N LYS A 66 -7.18 20.10 -12.90
CA LYS A 66 -7.11 19.58 -11.54
C LYS A 66 -6.70 18.10 -11.50
N PRO A 67 -5.95 17.67 -10.48
CA PRO A 67 -5.72 16.25 -10.27
C PRO A 67 -7.06 15.51 -10.12
N MET A 68 -7.21 14.40 -10.85
CA MET A 68 -8.39 13.55 -10.74
C MET A 68 -8.45 12.94 -9.34
N PRO A 69 -9.57 13.05 -8.61
CA PRO A 69 -9.71 12.41 -7.31
C PRO A 69 -9.70 10.89 -7.43
N LEU A 70 -9.20 10.18 -6.41
CA LEU A 70 -9.14 8.71 -6.40
C LEU A 70 -10.52 8.07 -6.65
N SER A 71 -11.60 8.69 -6.20
CA SER A 71 -12.97 8.19 -6.37
C SER A 71 -13.45 8.15 -7.83
N GLU A 72 -12.79 8.87 -8.72
CA GLU A 72 -13.09 8.89 -10.16
C GLU A 72 -12.17 8.00 -11.00
N LEU A 73 -11.13 7.46 -10.37
CA LEU A 73 -10.26 6.48 -11.01
C LEU A 73 -10.92 5.09 -10.98
N LEU A 74 -10.62 4.31 -11.98
CA LEU A 74 -11.13 2.95 -12.13
C LEU A 74 -9.98 1.99 -12.41
N ILE A 75 -10.18 0.71 -12.09
CA ILE A 75 -9.24 -0.34 -12.46
C ILE A 75 -9.82 -1.14 -13.60
N ASP A 76 -9.04 -1.29 -14.66
CA ASP A 76 -9.31 -2.15 -15.80
C ASP A 76 -8.55 -3.47 -15.65
N ILE A 77 -9.27 -4.58 -15.65
CA ILE A 77 -8.73 -5.95 -15.60
C ILE A 77 -8.90 -6.69 -16.95
N GLY A 78 -9.31 -5.98 -18.00
CA GLY A 78 -9.63 -6.56 -19.31
C GLY A 78 -10.99 -7.24 -19.38
N ALA A 79 -11.87 -7.05 -18.39
CA ALA A 79 -13.22 -7.57 -18.42
C ALA A 79 -14.13 -6.72 -19.30
N SER A 80 -14.96 -7.35 -20.15
CA SER A 80 -15.88 -6.66 -21.06
C SER A 80 -17.30 -6.50 -20.51
N SER A 81 -17.57 -7.00 -19.31
CA SER A 81 -18.86 -6.93 -18.64
C SER A 81 -18.70 -7.17 -17.15
N LYS A 82 -19.69 -6.74 -16.39
CA LYS A 82 -19.80 -7.00 -14.96
C LYS A 82 -19.68 -8.48 -14.61
N GLN A 83 -20.42 -9.34 -15.33
CA GLN A 83 -20.39 -10.78 -15.10
C GLN A 83 -18.99 -11.38 -15.32
N SER A 84 -18.27 -10.90 -16.34
CA SER A 84 -16.89 -11.31 -16.60
C SER A 84 -15.96 -10.87 -15.47
N ALA A 85 -16.12 -9.63 -14.97
CA ALA A 85 -15.33 -9.14 -13.86
C ALA A 85 -15.65 -9.88 -12.52
N GLU A 86 -16.92 -10.13 -12.22
CA GLU A 86 -17.37 -10.89 -11.05
C GLU A 86 -16.85 -12.34 -11.03
N SER A 87 -16.54 -12.91 -12.18
CA SER A 87 -15.91 -14.23 -12.26
C SER A 87 -14.41 -14.21 -11.87
N ALA A 88 -13.76 -13.05 -11.95
CA ALA A 88 -12.35 -12.89 -11.71
C ALA A 88 -12.02 -12.26 -10.34
N VAL A 89 -12.89 -11.41 -9.80
CA VAL A 89 -12.68 -10.67 -8.56
C VAL A 89 -13.96 -10.57 -7.73
N SER A 90 -13.82 -10.35 -6.42
CA SER A 90 -14.94 -10.22 -5.48
C SER A 90 -14.91 -8.88 -4.75
N LEU A 91 -16.06 -8.33 -4.40
CA LEU A 91 -16.16 -7.14 -3.57
C LEU A 91 -15.41 -7.33 -2.25
N GLY A 92 -14.71 -6.29 -1.78
CA GLY A 92 -13.86 -6.35 -0.61
C GLY A 92 -12.47 -6.95 -0.87
N ALA A 93 -12.16 -7.36 -2.10
CA ALA A 93 -10.83 -7.85 -2.47
C ALA A 93 -9.75 -6.80 -2.20
N GLN A 94 -8.62 -7.25 -1.68
CA GLN A 94 -7.47 -6.39 -1.44
C GLN A 94 -6.72 -6.13 -2.75
N ILE A 95 -6.31 -4.88 -2.94
CA ILE A 95 -5.61 -4.43 -4.13
C ILE A 95 -4.30 -3.79 -3.72
N THR A 96 -3.20 -4.28 -4.25
CA THR A 96 -1.85 -3.75 -4.00
C THR A 96 -1.20 -3.32 -5.30
N PHE A 97 -0.23 -2.41 -5.24
CA PHE A 97 0.57 -2.10 -6.42
C PHE A 97 1.28 -3.36 -6.92
N ALA A 98 1.26 -3.57 -8.23
CA ALA A 98 2.03 -4.64 -8.85
C ALA A 98 3.51 -4.23 -8.85
N GLY A 99 4.35 -5.08 -8.29
CA GLY A 99 5.80 -4.90 -8.23
C GLY A 99 6.40 -6.15 -7.63
N GLU A 100 7.57 -6.52 -8.08
CA GLU A 100 8.28 -7.72 -7.63
C GLU A 100 9.72 -7.38 -7.29
N GLY A 101 10.17 -7.96 -6.17
CA GLY A 101 11.56 -7.91 -5.75
C GLY A 101 12.04 -6.54 -5.31
N VAL A 102 13.33 -6.49 -5.08
CA VAL A 102 14.12 -5.30 -4.77
C VAL A 102 15.20 -5.20 -5.85
N ALA A 103 15.41 -4.01 -6.38
CA ALA A 103 16.44 -3.73 -7.37
C ALA A 103 17.31 -2.58 -6.88
N GLU A 104 18.59 -2.68 -7.16
CA GLU A 104 19.53 -1.58 -6.98
C GLU A 104 19.52 -0.68 -8.22
N PHE A 105 19.56 0.63 -8.02
CA PHE A 105 19.69 1.60 -9.11
C PHE A 105 20.58 2.76 -8.68
N GLY A 106 21.21 3.40 -9.67
CA GLY A 106 22.16 4.47 -9.40
C GLY A 106 23.35 3.99 -8.56
N ASP A 107 23.79 4.82 -7.64
CA ASP A 107 24.92 4.55 -6.74
C ASP A 107 24.39 4.28 -5.31
N GLY A 108 24.11 3.02 -5.02
CA GLY A 108 23.68 2.56 -3.69
C GLY A 108 22.20 2.82 -3.34
N TYR A 109 21.36 3.13 -4.31
CA TYR A 109 19.93 3.26 -4.09
C TYR A 109 19.20 1.94 -4.32
N LEU A 110 18.17 1.68 -3.51
CA LEU A 110 17.32 0.52 -3.65
C LEU A 110 15.89 0.95 -4.00
N THR A 111 15.27 0.24 -4.93
CA THR A 111 13.85 0.37 -5.22
C THR A 111 13.15 -0.97 -5.02
N GLY A 112 11.91 -0.93 -4.59
CA GLY A 112 11.12 -2.14 -4.40
C GLY A 112 9.72 -1.82 -3.91
N LYS A 113 8.87 -2.84 -3.95
CA LYS A 113 7.50 -2.74 -3.46
C LYS A 113 7.49 -2.56 -1.94
N ALA A 114 6.74 -1.56 -1.46
CA ALA A 114 6.57 -1.27 -0.03
C ALA A 114 7.90 -1.06 0.72
N MET A 115 8.89 -0.43 0.08
CA MET A 115 10.19 -0.17 0.69
C MET A 115 10.08 0.64 1.97
N GLU A 116 9.13 1.56 2.03
CA GLU A 116 8.85 2.39 3.20
C GLU A 116 8.76 1.59 4.49
N THR A 117 8.05 0.47 4.46
CA THR A 117 7.81 -0.36 5.64
C THR A 117 8.72 -1.56 5.72
N ARG A 118 9.00 -2.20 4.59
CA ARG A 118 9.75 -3.46 4.54
C ARG A 118 11.23 -3.31 4.82
N CYS A 119 11.85 -2.18 4.44
CA CYS A 119 13.24 -1.92 4.82
C CYS A 119 13.39 -1.82 6.34
N VAL A 120 12.47 -1.14 7.01
CA VAL A 120 12.46 -1.01 8.48
C VAL A 120 12.24 -2.35 9.15
N CYS A 121 11.30 -3.16 8.64
CA CYS A 121 11.10 -4.54 9.13
C CYS A 121 12.34 -5.42 8.92
N ALA A 122 13.03 -5.30 7.78
CA ALA A 122 14.24 -6.04 7.51
C ALA A 122 15.39 -5.64 8.47
N MET A 123 15.56 -4.35 8.72
CA MET A 123 16.53 -3.85 9.71
C MET A 123 16.22 -4.40 11.11
N LEU A 124 14.95 -4.36 11.52
CA LEU A 124 14.51 -4.86 12.81
C LEU A 124 14.71 -6.39 12.92
N ALA A 125 14.45 -7.14 11.84
CA ALA A 125 14.72 -8.57 11.79
C ALA A 125 16.24 -8.89 11.89
N GLN A 126 17.09 -8.07 11.27
CA GLN A 126 18.53 -8.22 11.39
C GLN A 126 19.01 -7.91 12.82
N MET A 127 18.46 -6.89 13.46
CA MET A 127 18.79 -6.55 14.85
C MET A 127 18.46 -7.68 15.83
N LEU A 128 17.47 -8.53 15.54
CA LEU A 128 17.16 -9.71 16.36
C LEU A 128 18.29 -10.76 16.40
N CYS A 129 19.21 -10.70 15.46
CA CYS A 129 20.36 -11.58 15.40
C CYS A 129 21.56 -11.09 16.24
N GLU A 130 21.46 -9.89 16.79
CA GLU A 130 22.51 -9.29 17.61
C GLU A 130 22.28 -9.58 19.10
N ASP A 131 23.36 -9.57 19.88
CA ASP A 131 23.28 -9.70 21.33
C ASP A 131 22.85 -8.36 21.97
N TRP A 132 21.82 -8.40 22.80
CA TRP A 132 21.27 -7.22 23.47
C TRP A 132 21.66 -7.23 24.95
N GLU A 133 22.02 -6.09 25.48
CA GLU A 133 22.29 -5.91 26.91
C GLU A 133 21.01 -5.90 27.77
N TYR A 134 19.86 -5.69 27.16
CA TYR A 134 18.55 -5.56 27.82
C TYR A 134 17.52 -6.48 27.19
N ASP A 135 16.48 -6.81 27.94
CA ASP A 135 15.31 -7.51 27.42
C ASP A 135 14.57 -6.63 26.41
N VAL A 136 14.46 -7.11 25.18
CA VAL A 136 13.82 -6.40 24.08
C VAL A 136 12.72 -7.27 23.46
N ASP A 137 11.51 -6.71 23.43
CA ASP A 137 10.39 -7.28 22.68
C ASP A 137 10.35 -6.66 21.29
N VAL A 138 10.57 -7.46 20.26
CA VAL A 138 10.44 -7.01 18.87
C VAL A 138 9.07 -7.38 18.33
N VAL A 139 8.33 -6.37 17.85
CA VAL A 139 6.94 -6.55 17.43
C VAL A 139 6.73 -6.06 16.00
N PHE A 140 6.41 -6.98 15.12
CA PHE A 140 5.96 -6.67 13.76
C PHE A 140 4.44 -6.52 13.76
N THR A 141 3.95 -5.33 13.47
CA THR A 141 2.53 -4.98 13.58
C THR A 141 1.83 -4.90 12.23
N THR A 142 0.51 -4.95 12.25
CA THR A 142 -0.37 -4.69 11.12
C THR A 142 -1.39 -3.62 11.50
N SER A 143 -2.19 -3.18 10.52
CA SER A 143 -3.27 -2.19 10.71
C SER A 143 -2.80 -0.78 11.09
N ALA A 144 -1.55 -0.42 10.79
CA ALA A 144 -1.06 0.93 10.99
C ALA A 144 -1.77 1.95 10.07
N LEU A 145 -2.12 1.51 8.86
CA LEU A 145 -2.75 2.34 7.82
C LEU A 145 -4.28 2.50 7.99
N THR A 146 -4.89 1.75 8.89
CA THR A 146 -6.35 1.78 9.14
C THR A 146 -6.72 2.42 10.48
N MET A 147 -5.85 3.23 11.05
CA MET A 147 -6.03 3.93 12.34
C MET A 147 -6.13 3.02 13.59
N THR A 148 -6.14 1.71 13.43
CA THR A 148 -6.10 0.74 14.53
C THR A 148 -4.67 0.26 14.70
N SER A 149 -3.92 0.96 15.53
CA SER A 149 -2.50 0.68 15.73
C SER A 149 -2.27 -0.68 16.39
N GLY A 150 -1.76 -1.64 15.64
CA GLY A 150 -1.27 -2.90 16.18
C GLY A 150 -0.19 -2.68 17.27
N ALA A 151 0.59 -1.60 17.15
CA ALA A 151 1.58 -1.21 18.13
C ALA A 151 0.96 -0.84 19.50
N ALA A 152 -0.17 -0.12 19.50
CA ALA A 152 -0.86 0.20 20.76
C ALA A 152 -1.40 -1.05 21.45
N ASN A 153 -1.95 -2.00 20.70
CA ASN A 153 -2.41 -3.28 21.22
C ASN A 153 -1.26 -4.12 21.80
N ALA A 154 -0.12 -4.15 21.11
CA ALA A 154 1.07 -4.83 21.59
C ALA A 154 1.61 -4.18 22.88
N ALA A 155 1.70 -2.86 22.92
CA ALA A 155 2.15 -2.13 24.11
C ALA A 155 1.21 -2.35 25.30
N PHE A 156 -0.10 -2.41 25.05
CA PHE A 156 -1.07 -2.72 26.12
C PHE A 156 -0.87 -4.15 26.68
N ALA A 157 -0.57 -5.11 25.83
CA ALA A 157 -0.36 -6.50 26.24
C ALA A 157 1.00 -6.71 26.93
N LEU A 158 2.07 -6.15 26.37
CA LEU A 158 3.45 -6.33 26.86
C LEU A 158 3.80 -5.41 28.04
N LYS A 159 3.15 -4.26 28.14
CA LYS A 159 3.39 -3.22 29.17
C LYS A 159 4.88 -2.86 29.29
N PRO A 160 5.55 -2.49 28.20
CA PRO A 160 6.96 -2.15 28.22
C PRO A 160 7.20 -0.83 28.98
N ASP A 161 8.36 -0.70 29.63
CA ASP A 161 8.78 0.56 30.27
C ASP A 161 9.05 1.68 29.24
N ALA A 162 9.47 1.29 28.02
CA ALA A 162 9.68 2.19 26.89
C ALA A 162 9.33 1.49 25.58
N ALA A 163 8.87 2.27 24.60
CA ALA A 163 8.58 1.77 23.26
C ALA A 163 9.22 2.67 22.20
N LEU A 164 9.87 2.03 21.21
CA LEU A 164 10.40 2.67 20.02
C LEU A 164 9.58 2.20 18.81
N VAL A 165 9.03 3.15 18.06
CA VAL A 165 8.34 2.89 16.79
C VAL A 165 9.27 3.30 15.67
N LEU A 166 9.67 2.32 14.84
CA LEU A 166 10.51 2.57 13.69
C LEU A 166 9.65 2.81 12.46
N HIS A 167 9.96 3.88 11.75
CA HIS A 167 9.25 4.27 10.53
C HIS A 167 10.21 4.99 9.59
N SER A 168 10.01 4.85 8.29
CA SER A 168 10.72 5.66 7.31
C SER A 168 10.07 7.04 7.19
N VAL A 169 10.84 8.01 6.79
CA VAL A 169 10.35 9.36 6.50
C VAL A 169 10.76 9.75 5.09
N GLN A 170 9.93 10.51 4.43
CA GLN A 170 10.26 11.11 3.16
C GLN A 170 11.32 12.20 3.40
N ALA A 171 12.42 12.13 2.68
CA ALA A 171 13.47 13.13 2.70
C ALA A 171 13.67 13.69 1.29
N ASP A 172 13.81 15.00 1.20
CA ASP A 172 14.17 15.70 -0.03
C ASP A 172 15.65 16.09 0.03
N ASP A 173 16.33 15.94 -1.10
CA ASP A 173 17.75 16.32 -1.26
C ASP A 173 17.95 17.81 -1.53
N VAL A 174 16.92 18.65 -1.26
CA VAL A 174 16.91 20.09 -1.52
C VAL A 174 16.78 20.88 -0.24
#